data_47ee6ad3cb9c52c0a94e08273e195cca
#
_entry.id   47ee6ad3cb9c52c0a94e08273e195cca
#
_cell.length_a   1.000
_cell.length_b   1.000
_cell.length_c   1.000
_cell.angle_alpha   90.00
_cell.angle_beta   90.00
_cell.angle_gamma   90.00
#
_symmetry.space_group_name_H-M   'P 1'
#
loop_
_entity.id
_entity.type
_entity.pdbx_description
1 polymer ?
#
loop_
_entity_poly.entity_id
_entity_poly.type
_entity_poly.pdbx_seq_one_letter_code
_entity_poly.pdbx_strand_id
1 'polypeptide(L)'
;MKRLVVKGKVVLLRVDFNVPLDEQFNITDDTRMTATIPTIKKVLADGGSVILMSHLGRPKDGPTDKYSLKHLVNPLYKLLNVGHTNPAIGDGSTRVFFFFFCVGSQAGLTASMLRPGEVLLLENLRFHKEEEKGDEAFAEKLSKLGDVYINDAFGTAHRAHASTAVIAKFFPAEKRMFGLLMNAEVLSAEKVLHEAEKPFCAIIGGAKVSDKILIIENLLERATDIIIGGGMAYTFLKARGGKIGSSLCEDDRLQTALDILEKAKQKN
;
A
#
# COMPACT_ATOMS: atom_id res chain seq x y z
N MET A 1 -3.41 -16.90 9.16
CA MET A 1 -2.42 -16.09 9.93
C MET A 1 -1.83 -16.95 11.05
N LYS A 2 -0.52 -17.24 11.03
CA LYS A 2 0.16 -17.75 12.23
C LYS A 2 -0.05 -16.71 13.34
N ARG A 3 -0.39 -17.15 14.53
CA ARG A 3 -0.74 -16.29 15.68
C ARG A 3 0.52 -15.53 16.12
N LEU A 4 0.70 -14.29 15.64
CA LEU A 4 1.78 -13.44 16.12
C LEU A 4 1.47 -13.00 17.54
N VAL A 5 2.42 -13.20 18.44
CA VAL A 5 2.31 -12.71 19.83
C VAL A 5 2.79 -11.26 19.84
N VAL A 6 1.85 -10.32 19.85
CA VAL A 6 2.12 -8.86 19.90
C VAL A 6 1.92 -8.26 21.30
N LYS A 7 1.46 -9.04 22.27
CA LYS A 7 1.22 -8.57 23.64
C LYS A 7 2.48 -7.97 24.25
N GLY A 8 2.40 -6.71 24.66
CA GLY A 8 3.53 -5.96 25.23
C GLY A 8 4.63 -5.64 24.21
N LYS A 9 4.36 -5.76 22.91
CA LYS A 9 5.31 -5.47 21.82
C LYS A 9 4.95 -4.18 21.11
N VAL A 10 5.96 -3.48 20.63
CA VAL A 10 5.83 -2.34 19.71
C VAL A 10 5.80 -2.87 18.28
N VAL A 11 4.68 -2.71 17.61
CA VAL A 11 4.49 -3.13 16.22
C VAL A 11 4.76 -1.97 15.29
N LEU A 12 5.78 -2.09 14.46
CA LEU A 12 6.10 -1.15 13.39
C LEU A 12 5.25 -1.50 12.17
N LEU A 13 4.23 -0.69 11.86
CA LEU A 13 3.23 -0.97 10.84
C LEU A 13 3.35 0.01 9.67
N ARG A 14 3.66 -0.51 8.48
CA ARG A 14 3.67 0.27 7.24
C ARG A 14 2.26 0.29 6.63
N VAL A 15 1.66 1.47 6.55
CA VAL A 15 0.32 1.71 5.99
C VAL A 15 0.38 2.65 4.79
N ASP A 16 -0.66 2.65 3.95
CA ASP A 16 -0.79 3.60 2.84
C ASP A 16 -1.82 4.68 3.14
N PHE A 17 -1.40 5.73 3.85
CA PHE A 17 -2.20 6.91 4.16
C PHE A 17 -2.02 8.04 3.12
N ASN A 18 -1.67 7.68 1.89
CA ASN A 18 -1.58 8.63 0.79
C ASN A 18 -2.99 9.01 0.29
N VAL A 19 -3.71 9.75 1.11
CA VAL A 19 -5.08 10.23 0.88
C VAL A 19 -5.10 11.61 0.21
N PRO A 20 -6.13 11.94 -0.58
CA PRO A 20 -6.29 13.28 -1.13
C PRO A 20 -6.73 14.26 -0.04
N LEU A 21 -6.13 15.46 -0.05
CA LEU A 21 -6.46 16.57 0.83
C LEU A 21 -6.98 17.75 0.02
N ASP A 22 -7.95 18.49 0.58
CA ASP A 22 -8.38 19.78 0.06
C ASP A 22 -7.38 20.92 0.42
N GLU A 23 -7.70 22.15 0.06
CA GLU A 23 -6.86 23.33 0.35
C GLU A 23 -6.74 23.64 1.84
N GLN A 24 -7.68 23.18 2.66
CA GLN A 24 -7.68 23.31 4.12
C GLN A 24 -7.10 22.08 4.81
N PHE A 25 -6.47 21.17 4.06
CA PHE A 25 -5.90 19.91 4.53
C PHE A 25 -6.90 18.92 5.12
N ASN A 26 -8.18 19.04 4.79
CA ASN A 26 -9.16 18.00 5.13
C ASN A 26 -9.07 16.85 4.14
N ILE A 27 -9.28 15.64 4.64
CA ILE A 27 -9.32 14.43 3.81
C ILE A 27 -10.62 14.42 3.00
N THR A 28 -10.52 14.29 1.69
CA THR A 28 -11.68 14.20 0.79
C THR A 28 -12.07 12.74 0.49
N ASP A 29 -11.16 11.79 0.69
CA ASP A 29 -11.40 10.35 0.60
C ASP A 29 -10.50 9.62 1.60
N ASP A 30 -11.09 8.98 2.59
CA ASP A 30 -10.40 8.27 3.68
C ASP A 30 -10.33 6.74 3.46
N THR A 31 -10.76 6.24 2.30
CA THR A 31 -10.85 4.81 1.97
C THR A 31 -9.57 4.06 2.33
N ARG A 32 -8.39 4.63 2.01
CA ARG A 32 -7.09 4.00 2.30
C ARG A 32 -6.81 3.91 3.80
N MET A 33 -7.20 4.90 4.57
CA MET A 33 -7.05 4.87 6.03
C MET A 33 -7.99 3.83 6.63
N THR A 34 -9.27 3.89 6.25
CA THR A 34 -10.31 2.97 6.71
C THR A 34 -9.95 1.51 6.45
N ALA A 35 -9.36 1.20 5.28
CA ALA A 35 -8.97 -0.17 4.91
C ALA A 35 -7.91 -0.77 5.85
N THR A 36 -7.06 0.02 6.50
CA THR A 36 -6.03 -0.46 7.43
C THR A 36 -6.45 -0.48 8.90
N ILE A 37 -7.57 0.16 9.25
CA ILE A 37 -8.06 0.19 10.62
C ILE A 37 -8.23 -1.21 11.24
N PRO A 38 -8.73 -2.24 10.52
CA PRO A 38 -8.82 -3.59 11.07
C PRO A 38 -7.48 -4.16 11.55
N THR A 39 -6.40 -3.92 10.81
CA THR A 39 -5.05 -4.36 11.20
C THR A 39 -4.59 -3.65 12.48
N ILE A 40 -4.77 -2.33 12.55
CA ILE A 40 -4.40 -1.54 13.74
C ILE A 40 -5.18 -2.03 14.96
N LYS A 41 -6.52 -2.09 14.85
CA LYS A 41 -7.40 -2.58 15.93
C LYS A 41 -7.04 -3.98 16.39
N LYS A 42 -6.67 -4.88 15.48
CA LYS A 42 -6.23 -6.24 15.82
C LYS A 42 -4.97 -6.24 16.69
N VAL A 43 -3.96 -5.44 16.34
CA VAL A 43 -2.72 -5.33 17.14
C VAL A 43 -3.01 -4.77 18.53
N LEU A 44 -3.83 -3.72 18.61
CA LEU A 44 -4.21 -3.09 19.89
C LEU A 44 -5.01 -4.06 20.79
N ALA A 45 -5.99 -4.77 20.20
CA ALA A 45 -6.80 -5.76 20.91
C ALA A 45 -5.96 -6.95 21.43
N ASP A 46 -4.90 -7.31 20.71
CA ASP A 46 -3.96 -8.36 21.13
C ASP A 46 -2.93 -7.85 22.18
N GLY A 47 -3.08 -6.60 22.66
CA GLY A 47 -2.27 -6.01 23.72
C GLY A 47 -0.93 -5.43 23.25
N GLY A 48 -0.77 -5.12 21.99
CA GLY A 48 0.37 -4.41 21.43
C GLY A 48 0.19 -2.88 21.45
N SER A 49 1.26 -2.16 21.11
CA SER A 49 1.24 -0.76 20.68
C SER A 49 1.68 -0.67 19.21
N VAL A 50 1.32 0.43 18.54
CA VAL A 50 1.54 0.56 17.10
C VAL A 50 2.31 1.83 16.77
N ILE A 51 3.39 1.69 15.99
CA ILE A 51 4.05 2.81 15.31
C ILE A 51 3.66 2.75 13.83
N LEU A 52 2.95 3.76 13.36
CA LEU A 52 2.51 3.88 11.97
C LEU A 52 3.56 4.62 11.15
N MET A 53 3.94 3.99 10.05
CA MET A 53 4.79 4.57 9.02
C MET A 53 4.00 4.73 7.72
N SER A 54 3.97 5.92 7.15
CA SER A 54 3.31 6.16 5.87
C SER A 54 4.02 7.23 5.05
N HIS A 55 3.49 7.44 3.84
CA HIS A 55 3.84 8.57 3.00
C HIS A 55 2.58 9.35 2.63
N LEU A 56 2.75 10.62 2.28
CA LEU A 56 1.70 11.49 1.75
C LEU A 56 2.27 12.30 0.58
N GLY A 57 1.64 12.20 -0.58
CA GLY A 57 2.04 12.92 -1.79
C GLY A 57 3.43 12.56 -2.31
N ARG A 58 4.02 13.51 -3.01
CA ARG A 58 5.39 13.41 -3.57
C ARG A 58 6.17 14.69 -3.30
N PRO A 59 6.61 14.93 -2.06
CA PRO A 59 7.45 16.06 -1.74
C PRO A 59 8.78 15.95 -2.50
N LYS A 60 9.18 17.04 -3.19
CA LYS A 60 10.46 17.08 -3.94
C LYS A 60 11.57 17.71 -3.13
N ASP A 61 11.22 18.71 -2.29
CA ASP A 61 12.15 19.63 -1.65
C ASP A 61 12.21 19.46 -0.12
N GLY A 62 11.90 18.24 0.37
CA GLY A 62 11.90 17.94 1.80
C GLY A 62 10.60 18.28 2.51
N PRO A 63 10.65 18.50 3.85
CA PRO A 63 9.46 18.72 4.66
C PRO A 63 8.68 19.97 4.27
N THR A 64 7.37 19.79 4.05
CA THR A 64 6.42 20.87 3.80
C THR A 64 5.12 20.60 4.53
N ASP A 65 4.43 21.64 4.97
CA ASP A 65 3.17 21.51 5.71
C ASP A 65 2.10 20.72 4.92
N LYS A 66 2.01 20.98 3.63
CA LYS A 66 1.08 20.31 2.71
C LYS A 66 1.18 18.77 2.74
N TYR A 67 2.37 18.24 2.95
CA TYR A 67 2.63 16.80 2.93
C TYR A 67 2.91 16.21 4.32
N SER A 68 2.70 17.00 5.39
CA SER A 68 2.84 16.52 6.75
C SER A 68 1.70 15.55 7.11
N LEU A 69 2.05 14.42 7.72
CA LEU A 69 1.07 13.46 8.23
C LEU A 69 0.34 13.96 9.49
N LYS A 70 0.74 15.12 10.06
CA LYS A 70 0.05 15.72 11.21
C LYS A 70 -1.44 15.97 10.94
N HIS A 71 -1.80 16.28 9.68
CA HIS A 71 -3.19 16.51 9.27
C HIS A 71 -4.07 15.26 9.41
N LEU A 72 -3.47 14.08 9.46
CA LEU A 72 -4.17 12.80 9.53
C LEU A 72 -4.42 12.33 10.98
N VAL A 73 -3.85 12.99 11.98
CA VAL A 73 -3.94 12.58 13.40
C VAL A 73 -5.38 12.55 13.89
N ASN A 74 -6.11 13.67 13.73
CA ASN A 74 -7.51 13.75 14.17
C ASN A 74 -8.45 12.79 13.40
N PRO A 75 -8.36 12.67 12.05
CA PRO A 75 -9.08 11.65 11.31
C PRO A 75 -8.76 10.24 11.80
N LEU A 76 -7.50 9.92 12.01
CA LEU A 76 -7.07 8.60 12.51
C LEU A 76 -7.65 8.32 13.91
N TYR A 77 -7.58 9.29 14.82
CA TYR A 77 -8.17 9.18 16.15
C TYR A 77 -9.67 8.87 16.07
N LYS A 78 -10.41 9.59 15.21
CA LYS A 78 -11.84 9.34 15.00
C LYS A 78 -12.10 7.91 14.49
N LEU A 79 -11.40 7.47 13.46
CA LEU A 79 -11.56 6.13 12.86
C LEU A 79 -11.26 5.01 13.86
N LEU A 80 -10.28 5.18 14.73
CA LEU A 80 -9.92 4.20 15.74
C LEU A 80 -10.94 4.13 16.88
N ASN A 81 -11.59 5.24 17.24
CA ASN A 81 -12.48 5.32 18.39
C ASN A 81 -13.97 5.18 18.07
N VAL A 82 -14.38 5.17 16.79
CA VAL A 82 -15.77 4.91 16.41
C VAL A 82 -16.17 3.47 16.78
N GLY A 83 -17.16 3.35 17.67
CA GLY A 83 -17.74 2.06 18.07
C GLY A 83 -16.75 1.10 18.74
N HIS A 84 -15.67 1.60 19.33
CA HIS A 84 -14.62 0.76 19.91
C HIS A 84 -14.22 1.26 21.30
N THR A 85 -14.25 0.36 22.27
CA THR A 85 -13.60 0.54 23.57
C THR A 85 -12.28 -0.22 23.57
N ASN A 86 -11.17 0.46 23.85
CA ASN A 86 -9.87 -0.19 23.99
C ASN A 86 -9.68 -0.61 25.46
N PRO A 87 -9.73 -1.90 25.77
CA PRO A 87 -9.64 -2.38 27.16
C PRO A 87 -8.26 -2.14 27.81
N ALA A 88 -7.24 -1.81 27.02
CA ALA A 88 -5.91 -1.50 27.52
C ALA A 88 -5.77 -0.08 28.11
N ILE A 89 -6.78 0.79 27.88
CA ILE A 89 -6.81 2.19 28.34
C ILE A 89 -8.05 2.40 29.21
N GLY A 90 -7.88 2.98 30.39
CA GLY A 90 -8.90 3.07 31.41
C GLY A 90 -10.19 3.83 31.03
N ASP A 91 -10.13 4.75 30.04
CA ASP A 91 -11.29 5.46 29.47
C ASP A 91 -11.84 4.78 28.20
N GLY A 92 -11.24 3.65 27.78
CA GLY A 92 -11.65 2.89 26.60
C GLY A 92 -11.29 3.52 25.26
N SER A 93 -10.67 4.69 25.24
CA SER A 93 -10.27 5.35 24.00
C SER A 93 -8.84 4.99 23.56
N THR A 94 -8.61 4.85 22.26
CA THR A 94 -7.25 4.70 21.70
C THR A 94 -6.59 6.07 21.61
N ARG A 95 -5.42 6.22 22.25
CA ARG A 95 -4.61 7.44 22.16
C ARG A 95 -3.76 7.41 20.91
N VAL A 96 -3.77 8.51 20.15
CA VAL A 96 -2.97 8.69 18.94
C VAL A 96 -2.02 9.85 19.15
N PHE A 97 -0.74 9.59 19.05
CA PHE A 97 0.34 10.57 19.15
C PHE A 97 0.93 10.81 17.76
N PHE A 98 1.49 12.00 17.56
CA PHE A 98 2.23 12.34 16.36
C PHE A 98 3.68 12.68 16.70
N PHE A 99 4.61 12.24 15.85
CA PHE A 99 6.02 12.56 16.03
C PHE A 99 6.63 13.11 14.73
N PHE A 100 7.26 14.26 14.84
CA PHE A 100 7.77 15.05 13.71
C PHE A 100 8.97 14.45 12.98
N PHE A 101 9.51 13.34 13.42
CA PHE A 101 10.65 12.67 12.80
C PHE A 101 10.33 11.19 12.56
N CYS A 102 11.02 10.59 11.56
CA CYS A 102 10.89 9.17 11.29
C CYS A 102 11.98 8.34 11.95
N VAL A 103 13.15 8.94 12.21
CA VAL A 103 14.33 8.27 12.74
C VAL A 103 15.10 9.20 13.71
N GLY A 104 16.07 8.65 14.43
CA GLY A 104 16.92 9.40 15.36
C GLY A 104 16.67 9.03 16.82
N SER A 105 17.51 9.55 17.72
CA SER A 105 17.46 9.24 19.17
C SER A 105 16.13 9.59 19.82
N GLN A 106 15.54 10.72 19.44
CA GLN A 106 14.23 11.15 19.94
C GLN A 106 13.11 10.23 19.48
N ALA A 107 13.15 9.75 18.21
CA ALA A 107 12.17 8.77 17.71
C ALA A 107 12.27 7.45 18.50
N GLY A 108 13.48 6.97 18.75
CA GLY A 108 13.72 5.79 19.58
C GLY A 108 13.21 5.94 21.02
N LEU A 109 13.45 7.09 21.64
CA LEU A 109 12.96 7.38 22.98
C LEU A 109 11.43 7.40 23.02
N THR A 110 10.78 8.12 22.07
CA THR A 110 9.30 8.17 21.98
C THR A 110 8.71 6.78 21.75
N ALA A 111 9.33 5.98 20.89
CA ALA A 111 8.92 4.59 20.63
C ALA A 111 8.98 3.73 21.91
N SER A 112 10.04 3.87 22.71
CA SER A 112 10.22 3.11 23.96
C SER A 112 9.24 3.49 25.09
N MET A 113 8.60 4.66 24.98
CA MET A 113 7.61 5.15 25.94
C MET A 113 6.19 4.73 25.63
N LEU A 114 5.93 4.15 24.44
CA LEU A 114 4.61 3.69 24.03
C LEU A 114 4.09 2.57 24.94
N ARG A 115 2.86 2.72 25.36
CA ARG A 115 2.15 1.72 26.19
C ARG A 115 1.25 0.85 25.33
N PRO A 116 0.94 -0.38 25.76
CA PRO A 116 -0.07 -1.20 25.10
C PRO A 116 -1.36 -0.41 24.86
N GLY A 117 -1.91 -0.51 23.65
CA GLY A 117 -3.14 0.21 23.25
C GLY A 117 -2.89 1.61 22.69
N GLU A 118 -1.67 2.13 22.69
CA GLU A 118 -1.34 3.44 22.12
C GLU A 118 -0.83 3.34 20.68
N VAL A 119 -1.06 4.41 19.92
CA VAL A 119 -0.65 4.54 18.51
C VAL A 119 0.22 5.78 18.33
N LEU A 120 1.37 5.62 17.70
CA LEU A 120 2.25 6.71 17.28
C LEU A 120 2.28 6.80 15.76
N LEU A 121 1.89 7.95 15.20
CA LEU A 121 2.06 8.24 13.78
C LEU A 121 3.36 9.00 13.58
N LEU A 122 4.29 8.45 12.81
CA LEU A 122 5.52 9.14 12.41
C LEU A 122 5.22 10.14 11.29
N GLU A 123 6.13 11.08 11.10
CA GLU A 123 6.08 12.01 9.97
C GLU A 123 6.26 11.29 8.63
N ASN A 124 5.97 12.00 7.55
CA ASN A 124 6.02 11.51 6.17
C ASN A 124 7.41 10.95 5.82
N LEU A 125 7.45 9.64 5.57
CA LEU A 125 8.69 8.95 5.17
C LEU A 125 9.36 9.56 3.94
N ARG A 126 8.57 10.11 3.00
CA ARG A 126 9.08 10.75 1.78
C ARG A 126 9.74 12.10 1.99
N PHE A 127 9.76 12.62 3.20
CA PHE A 127 10.65 13.73 3.55
C PHE A 127 12.12 13.30 3.59
N HIS A 128 12.36 11.99 3.62
CA HIS A 128 13.69 11.37 3.54
C HIS A 128 13.89 10.78 2.13
N LYS A 129 14.88 11.29 1.40
CA LYS A 129 15.22 10.80 0.03
C LYS A 129 15.64 9.33 0.04
N GLU A 130 16.11 8.87 1.16
CA GLU A 130 16.51 7.49 1.46
C GLU A 130 15.35 6.50 1.36
N GLU A 131 14.13 6.94 1.64
CA GLU A 131 12.92 6.08 1.58
C GLU A 131 12.72 5.51 0.17
N GLU A 132 12.62 6.39 -0.84
CA GLU A 132 12.35 5.94 -2.22
C GLU A 132 13.56 5.25 -2.87
N LYS A 133 14.77 5.51 -2.38
CA LYS A 133 15.98 4.84 -2.84
C LYS A 133 16.15 3.42 -2.28
N GLY A 134 15.36 3.05 -1.30
CA GLY A 134 15.53 1.77 -0.60
C GLY A 134 16.83 1.72 0.21
N ASP A 135 17.23 2.85 0.82
CA ASP A 135 18.47 2.95 1.59
C ASP A 135 18.45 2.02 2.81
N GLU A 136 19.49 1.21 2.90
CA GLU A 136 19.59 0.15 3.92
C GLU A 136 19.85 0.71 5.31
N ALA A 137 20.66 1.77 5.42
CA ALA A 137 20.96 2.41 6.72
C ALA A 137 19.73 3.15 7.28
N PHE A 138 18.91 3.74 6.40
CA PHE A 138 17.64 4.33 6.80
C PHE A 138 16.64 3.27 7.25
N ALA A 139 16.52 2.16 6.51
CA ALA A 139 15.67 1.03 6.87
C ALA A 139 16.10 0.40 8.22
N GLU A 140 17.40 0.27 8.47
CA GLU A 140 17.92 -0.19 9.76
C GLU A 140 17.54 0.74 10.92
N LYS A 141 17.64 2.07 10.71
CA LYS A 141 17.22 3.04 11.74
C LYS A 141 15.73 2.94 12.04
N LEU A 142 14.89 2.78 11.02
CA LEU A 142 13.45 2.57 11.18
C LEU A 142 13.17 1.26 11.94
N SER A 143 13.87 0.17 11.63
CA SER A 143 13.64 -1.13 12.25
C SER A 143 13.89 -1.15 13.76
N LYS A 144 14.74 -0.26 14.25
CA LYS A 144 15.04 -0.11 15.69
C LYS A 144 13.89 0.48 16.50
N LEU A 145 12.84 0.98 15.87
CA LEU A 145 11.68 1.56 16.53
C LEU A 145 10.65 0.53 17.00
N GLY A 146 10.73 -0.72 16.56
CA GLY A 146 9.74 -1.74 16.93
C GLY A 146 10.29 -3.14 17.03
N ASP A 147 9.55 -3.99 17.75
CA ASP A 147 9.87 -5.41 17.96
C ASP A 147 9.45 -6.31 16.81
N VAL A 148 8.42 -5.88 16.07
CA VAL A 148 7.72 -6.62 15.03
C VAL A 148 7.42 -5.70 13.87
N TYR A 149 7.54 -6.20 12.64
CA TYR A 149 7.21 -5.46 11.44
C TYR A 149 5.99 -6.05 10.72
N ILE A 150 5.04 -5.18 10.39
CA ILE A 150 3.87 -5.52 9.57
C ILE A 150 3.83 -4.59 8.36
N ASN A 151 3.70 -5.16 7.16
CA ASN A 151 3.43 -4.41 5.94
C ASN A 151 1.95 -4.56 5.56
N ASP A 152 1.22 -3.44 5.55
CA ASP A 152 -0.20 -3.37 5.17
C ASP A 152 -0.45 -2.34 4.07
N ALA A 153 0.60 -1.99 3.32
CA ALA A 153 0.60 -0.97 2.27
C ALA A 153 0.66 -1.58 0.87
N PHE A 154 -0.40 -2.22 0.42
CA PHE A 154 -0.47 -2.89 -0.88
C PHE A 154 -0.16 -1.95 -2.05
N GLY A 155 -0.67 -0.71 -2.03
CA GLY A 155 -0.45 0.27 -3.09
C GLY A 155 1.03 0.61 -3.37
N THR A 156 1.94 0.32 -2.42
CA THR A 156 3.39 0.52 -2.57
C THR A 156 4.19 -0.80 -2.61
N ALA A 157 3.53 -1.95 -2.55
CA ALA A 157 4.18 -3.27 -2.46
C ALA A 157 5.08 -3.60 -3.64
N HIS A 158 4.80 -3.04 -4.82
CA HIS A 158 5.58 -3.22 -6.05
C HIS A 158 6.90 -2.42 -6.06
N ARG A 159 7.21 -1.64 -5.02
CA ARG A 159 8.41 -0.79 -4.93
C ARG A 159 9.33 -1.25 -3.83
N ALA A 160 10.63 -1.34 -4.12
CA ALA A 160 11.66 -1.72 -3.16
C ALA A 160 12.09 -0.52 -2.28
N HIS A 161 11.13 0.18 -1.67
CA HIS A 161 11.43 1.29 -0.77
C HIS A 161 11.99 0.79 0.57
N ALA A 162 12.66 1.68 1.31
CA ALA A 162 13.26 1.36 2.59
C ALA A 162 12.25 0.78 3.58
N SER A 163 11.08 1.43 3.74
CA SER A 163 10.05 1.04 4.70
C SER A 163 9.15 -0.12 4.25
N THR A 164 9.15 -0.51 2.97
CA THR A 164 8.27 -1.57 2.44
C THR A 164 8.98 -2.89 2.25
N ALA A 165 10.14 -2.90 1.59
CA ALA A 165 10.88 -4.11 1.24
C ALA A 165 12.16 -4.26 2.05
N VAL A 166 13.00 -3.21 2.10
CA VAL A 166 14.34 -3.32 2.68
C VAL A 166 14.29 -3.55 4.18
N ILE A 167 13.40 -2.87 4.89
CA ILE A 167 13.23 -2.99 6.34
C ILE A 167 12.97 -4.44 6.80
N ALA A 168 12.33 -5.25 5.95
CA ALA A 168 12.03 -6.64 6.28
C ALA A 168 13.28 -7.49 6.52
N LYS A 169 14.45 -7.08 6.01
CA LYS A 169 15.73 -7.77 6.24
C LYS A 169 16.18 -7.71 7.71
N PHE A 170 15.76 -6.68 8.43
CA PHE A 170 16.15 -6.43 9.84
C PHE A 170 15.23 -7.12 10.83
N PHE A 171 14.21 -7.84 10.37
CA PHE A 171 13.32 -8.63 11.22
C PHE A 171 13.42 -10.11 10.85
N PRO A 172 13.58 -11.01 11.83
CA PRO A 172 13.51 -12.44 11.57
C PRO A 172 12.12 -12.84 11.05
N ALA A 173 12.03 -13.98 10.36
CA ALA A 173 10.82 -14.41 9.65
C ALA A 173 9.57 -14.48 10.55
N GLU A 174 9.74 -14.86 11.82
CA GLU A 174 8.67 -14.95 12.81
C GLU A 174 8.22 -13.59 13.35
N LYS A 175 8.97 -12.51 13.10
CA LYS A 175 8.65 -11.14 13.53
C LYS A 175 8.25 -10.20 12.38
N ARG A 176 8.05 -10.73 11.18
CA ARG A 176 7.59 -9.95 10.04
C ARG A 176 6.42 -10.64 9.34
N MET A 177 5.42 -9.85 8.93
CA MET A 177 4.25 -10.39 8.24
C MET A 177 3.52 -9.33 7.43
N PHE A 178 2.51 -9.78 6.69
CA PHE A 178 1.52 -8.90 6.08
C PHE A 178 0.40 -8.58 7.08
N GLY A 179 -0.13 -7.36 6.99
CA GLY A 179 -1.36 -6.97 7.65
C GLY A 179 -2.59 -7.59 6.98
N LEU A 180 -3.77 -7.33 7.54
CA LEU A 180 -5.02 -7.93 7.04
C LEU A 180 -5.35 -7.47 5.62
N LEU A 181 -5.15 -6.17 5.32
CA LEU A 181 -5.38 -5.62 3.98
C LEU A 181 -4.42 -6.24 2.97
N MET A 182 -3.13 -6.20 3.21
CA MET A 182 -2.12 -6.77 2.32
C MET A 182 -2.37 -8.27 2.09
N ASN A 183 -2.72 -9.01 3.14
CA ASN A 183 -3.00 -10.43 3.02
C ASN A 183 -4.25 -10.71 2.17
N ALA A 184 -5.31 -9.90 2.33
CA ALA A 184 -6.51 -10.03 1.50
C ALA A 184 -6.22 -9.76 0.02
N GLU A 185 -5.42 -8.74 -0.29
CA GLU A 185 -5.01 -8.40 -1.66
C GLU A 185 -4.15 -9.51 -2.28
N VAL A 186 -3.17 -10.05 -1.53
CA VAL A 186 -2.32 -11.16 -1.99
C VAL A 186 -3.16 -12.40 -2.27
N LEU A 187 -4.07 -12.78 -1.35
CA LEU A 187 -4.96 -13.93 -1.55
C LEU A 187 -5.89 -13.74 -2.75
N SER A 188 -6.40 -12.52 -2.97
CA SER A 188 -7.22 -12.19 -4.13
C SER A 188 -6.44 -12.34 -5.44
N ALA A 189 -5.18 -11.86 -5.44
CA ALA A 189 -4.29 -12.03 -6.60
C ALA A 189 -3.96 -13.52 -6.85
N GLU A 190 -3.66 -14.28 -5.81
CA GLU A 190 -3.41 -15.74 -5.92
C GLU A 190 -4.63 -16.47 -6.48
N LYS A 191 -5.84 -16.15 -5.99
CA LYS A 191 -7.08 -16.71 -6.51
C LYS A 191 -7.25 -16.44 -8.00
N VAL A 192 -7.04 -15.19 -8.44
CA VAL A 192 -7.12 -14.83 -9.86
C VAL A 192 -6.05 -15.56 -10.69
N LEU A 193 -4.85 -15.70 -10.15
CA LEU A 193 -3.73 -16.30 -10.86
C LEU A 193 -3.79 -17.83 -10.94
N HIS A 194 -4.36 -18.51 -9.95
CA HIS A 194 -4.25 -19.97 -9.83
C HIS A 194 -5.60 -20.69 -9.72
N GLU A 195 -6.64 -20.01 -9.25
CA GLU A 195 -7.92 -20.65 -8.87
C GLU A 195 -9.14 -19.92 -9.48
N ALA A 196 -8.96 -19.16 -10.59
CA ALA A 196 -10.06 -18.45 -11.22
C ALA A 196 -11.13 -19.42 -11.72
N GLU A 197 -12.35 -19.30 -11.19
CA GLU A 197 -13.51 -20.03 -11.66
C GLU A 197 -13.93 -19.55 -13.06
N LYS A 198 -14.33 -20.46 -13.93
CA LYS A 198 -14.84 -20.12 -15.26
C LYS A 198 -16.37 -19.95 -15.23
N PRO A 199 -16.95 -18.99 -15.96
CA PRO A 199 -16.27 -18.04 -16.88
C PRO A 199 -15.47 -16.96 -16.13
N PHE A 200 -14.24 -16.69 -16.61
CA PHE A 200 -13.38 -15.64 -16.06
C PHE A 200 -13.20 -14.52 -17.08
N CYS A 201 -13.84 -13.36 -16.85
CA CYS A 201 -13.68 -12.17 -17.66
C CYS A 201 -12.66 -11.23 -17.03
N ALA A 202 -11.56 -10.96 -17.73
CA ALA A 202 -10.54 -10.00 -17.33
C ALA A 202 -10.75 -8.65 -18.04
N ILE A 203 -10.86 -7.56 -17.26
CA ILE A 203 -10.98 -6.19 -17.81
C ILE A 203 -9.65 -5.47 -17.57
N ILE A 204 -8.97 -5.09 -18.66
CA ILE A 204 -7.67 -4.43 -18.60
C ILE A 204 -7.78 -3.05 -19.22
N GLY A 205 -7.34 -2.02 -18.51
CA GLY A 205 -7.27 -0.66 -18.98
C GLY A 205 -5.92 -0.01 -18.68
N GLY A 206 -5.57 0.97 -19.50
CA GLY A 206 -4.35 1.74 -19.32
C GLY A 206 -4.09 2.66 -20.49
N ALA A 207 -3.08 3.52 -20.38
CA ALA A 207 -2.69 4.41 -21.47
C ALA A 207 -1.94 3.66 -22.59
N LYS A 208 -1.09 2.69 -22.22
CA LYS A 208 -0.14 2.03 -23.11
C LYS A 208 -0.28 0.51 -23.10
N VAL A 209 -0.18 -0.09 -24.30
CA VAL A 209 -0.09 -1.55 -24.48
C VAL A 209 1.23 -2.08 -23.93
N SER A 210 2.34 -1.38 -24.19
CA SER A 210 3.70 -1.76 -23.78
C SER A 210 3.81 -2.06 -22.28
N ASP A 211 3.07 -1.33 -21.45
CA ASP A 211 3.09 -1.50 -20.00
C ASP A 211 2.33 -2.76 -19.52
N LYS A 212 1.53 -3.39 -20.39
CA LYS A 212 0.58 -4.45 -20.03
C LYS A 212 0.75 -5.75 -20.83
N ILE A 213 1.68 -5.81 -21.78
CA ILE A 213 1.86 -6.99 -22.67
C ILE A 213 1.97 -8.28 -21.85
N LEU A 214 2.86 -8.34 -20.88
CA LEU A 214 3.08 -9.54 -20.06
C LEU A 214 1.83 -9.94 -19.26
N ILE A 215 1.07 -8.96 -18.78
CA ILE A 215 -0.19 -9.22 -18.05
C ILE A 215 -1.22 -9.81 -19.01
N ILE A 216 -1.38 -9.23 -20.21
CA ILE A 216 -2.33 -9.71 -21.22
C ILE A 216 -1.97 -11.13 -21.64
N GLU A 217 -0.70 -11.40 -21.94
CA GLU A 217 -0.24 -12.73 -22.33
C GLU A 217 -0.49 -13.79 -21.24
N ASN A 218 -0.23 -13.46 -19.98
CA ASN A 218 -0.55 -14.34 -18.85
C ASN A 218 -2.05 -14.59 -18.70
N LEU A 219 -2.88 -13.59 -18.96
CA LEU A 219 -4.33 -13.72 -18.86
C LEU A 219 -4.93 -14.51 -20.02
N LEU A 220 -4.33 -14.49 -21.22
CA LEU A 220 -4.73 -15.35 -22.35
C LEU A 220 -4.69 -16.84 -22.02
N GLU A 221 -3.85 -17.26 -21.05
CA GLU A 221 -3.78 -18.65 -20.62
C GLU A 221 -4.93 -19.06 -19.67
N ARG A 222 -5.66 -18.11 -19.12
CA ARG A 222 -6.57 -18.32 -17.98
C ARG A 222 -7.96 -17.78 -18.17
N ALA A 223 -8.06 -16.57 -18.72
CA ALA A 223 -9.34 -15.90 -18.93
C ALA A 223 -10.14 -16.55 -20.06
N THR A 224 -11.47 -16.58 -19.90
CA THR A 224 -12.40 -16.92 -21.00
C THR A 224 -12.63 -15.71 -21.91
N ASP A 225 -12.59 -14.52 -21.32
CA ASP A 225 -12.82 -13.27 -22.01
C ASP A 225 -11.84 -12.20 -21.52
N ILE A 226 -11.34 -11.37 -22.43
CA ILE A 226 -10.48 -10.22 -22.08
C ILE A 226 -11.06 -8.97 -22.72
N ILE A 227 -11.44 -8.00 -21.90
CA ILE A 227 -11.90 -6.68 -22.35
C ILE A 227 -10.73 -5.70 -22.25
N ILE A 228 -10.35 -5.12 -23.37
CA ILE A 228 -9.32 -4.09 -23.45
C ILE A 228 -9.98 -2.71 -23.45
N GLY A 229 -9.70 -1.91 -22.42
CA GLY A 229 -10.22 -0.55 -22.25
C GLY A 229 -9.12 0.52 -22.14
N GLY A 230 -9.54 1.76 -21.92
CA GLY A 230 -8.62 2.90 -21.78
C GLY A 230 -7.90 3.27 -23.08
N GLY A 231 -6.83 4.08 -22.97
CA GLY A 231 -6.05 4.57 -24.11
C GLY A 231 -5.41 3.47 -24.94
N MET A 232 -5.01 2.37 -24.31
CA MET A 232 -4.42 1.22 -25.00
C MET A 232 -5.37 0.56 -26.02
N ALA A 233 -6.70 0.67 -25.84
CA ALA A 233 -7.68 0.14 -26.78
C ALA A 233 -7.54 0.76 -28.17
N TYR A 234 -7.14 2.03 -28.27
CA TYR A 234 -6.94 2.69 -29.56
C TYR A 234 -5.79 2.09 -30.38
N THR A 235 -4.74 1.59 -29.72
CA THR A 235 -3.67 0.87 -30.41
C THR A 235 -4.19 -0.41 -31.03
N PHE A 236 -5.05 -1.18 -30.34
CA PHE A 236 -5.71 -2.37 -30.90
C PHE A 236 -6.67 -2.02 -32.03
N LEU A 237 -7.46 -0.94 -31.89
CA LEU A 237 -8.39 -0.50 -32.93
C LEU A 237 -7.65 -0.08 -34.20
N LYS A 238 -6.57 0.71 -34.07
CA LYS A 238 -5.73 1.13 -35.21
C LYS A 238 -5.05 -0.06 -35.89
N ALA A 239 -4.51 -1.00 -35.10
CA ALA A 239 -3.90 -2.22 -35.61
C ALA A 239 -4.86 -3.03 -36.48
N ARG A 240 -6.16 -3.01 -36.18
CA ARG A 240 -7.23 -3.64 -36.99
C ARG A 240 -7.73 -2.78 -38.18
N GLY A 241 -7.05 -1.66 -38.46
CA GLY A 241 -7.44 -0.74 -39.54
C GLY A 241 -8.51 0.30 -39.18
N GLY A 242 -8.88 0.40 -37.89
CA GLY A 242 -9.83 1.42 -37.41
C GLY A 242 -9.23 2.83 -37.41
N LYS A 243 -10.12 3.82 -37.56
CA LYS A 243 -9.76 5.24 -37.47
C LYS A 243 -9.91 5.70 -35.99
N ILE A 244 -8.87 6.25 -35.42
CA ILE A 244 -8.82 6.65 -34.01
C ILE A 244 -8.75 8.17 -33.80
N GLY A 245 -8.74 8.97 -34.88
CA GLY A 245 -8.59 10.43 -34.82
C GLY A 245 -7.28 10.84 -34.15
N SER A 246 -7.34 11.79 -33.21
CA SER A 246 -6.22 12.27 -32.42
C SER A 246 -6.00 11.49 -31.10
N SER A 247 -6.61 10.31 -30.97
CA SER A 247 -6.49 9.50 -29.74
C SER A 247 -5.07 8.99 -29.55
N LEU A 248 -4.70 8.76 -28.29
CA LEU A 248 -3.41 8.20 -27.92
C LEU A 248 -3.20 6.83 -28.60
N CYS A 249 -2.02 6.63 -29.21
CA CYS A 249 -1.65 5.38 -29.86
C CYS A 249 -0.15 5.12 -29.73
N GLU A 250 0.22 3.85 -29.57
CA GLU A 250 1.60 3.38 -29.68
C GLU A 250 1.79 2.74 -31.06
N ASP A 251 2.23 3.54 -32.05
CA ASP A 251 2.39 3.09 -33.44
C ASP A 251 3.45 2.00 -33.60
N ASP A 252 4.47 2.00 -32.75
CA ASP A 252 5.50 0.98 -32.67
C ASP A 252 5.00 -0.36 -32.06
N ARG A 253 3.77 -0.41 -31.57
CA ARG A 253 3.13 -1.58 -30.94
C ARG A 253 1.94 -2.15 -31.72
N LEU A 254 1.68 -1.67 -32.93
CA LEU A 254 0.57 -2.17 -33.73
C LEU A 254 0.73 -3.66 -34.06
N GLN A 255 1.93 -4.10 -34.43
CA GLN A 255 2.18 -5.52 -34.66
C GLN A 255 1.99 -6.37 -33.40
N THR A 256 2.50 -5.90 -32.25
CA THR A 256 2.30 -6.57 -30.96
C THR A 256 0.79 -6.74 -30.64
N ALA A 257 -0.01 -5.71 -30.91
CA ALA A 257 -1.46 -5.79 -30.72
C ALA A 257 -2.12 -6.84 -31.63
N LEU A 258 -1.69 -6.94 -32.89
CA LEU A 258 -2.16 -8.00 -33.82
C LEU A 258 -1.76 -9.39 -33.34
N ASP A 259 -0.52 -9.56 -32.89
CA ASP A 259 -0.02 -10.84 -32.40
C ASP A 259 -0.82 -11.33 -31.17
N ILE A 260 -1.16 -10.39 -30.25
CA ILE A 260 -2.03 -10.68 -29.10
C ILE A 260 -3.42 -11.13 -29.54
N LEU A 261 -4.02 -10.43 -30.51
CA LEU A 261 -5.34 -10.78 -31.05
C LEU A 261 -5.32 -12.17 -31.73
N GLU A 262 -4.26 -12.49 -32.46
CA GLU A 262 -4.11 -13.77 -33.10
C GLU A 262 -3.94 -14.91 -32.07
N LYS A 263 -3.09 -14.70 -31.04
CA LYS A 263 -2.97 -15.61 -29.91
C LYS A 263 -4.32 -15.86 -29.22
N ALA A 264 -5.12 -14.79 -29.04
CA ALA A 264 -6.44 -14.92 -28.44
C ALA A 264 -7.37 -15.80 -29.27
N LYS A 265 -7.39 -15.62 -30.60
CA LYS A 265 -8.19 -16.45 -31.52
C LYS A 265 -7.77 -17.94 -31.50
N GLN A 266 -6.46 -18.22 -31.39
CA GLN A 266 -5.95 -19.58 -31.36
C GLN A 266 -6.32 -20.34 -30.08
N LYS A 267 -6.69 -19.61 -29.02
CA LYS A 267 -7.04 -20.21 -27.72
C LYS A 267 -8.56 -20.38 -27.54
N ASN A 268 -9.38 -19.94 -28.51
CA ASN A 268 -10.86 -19.95 -28.46
C ASN A 268 -11.44 -19.17 -27.28
#